data_61487829b1d8acf4156e772cbe089f90
#
_entry.id   61487829b1d8acf4156e772cbe089f90
#
_cell.length_a   1.000
_cell.length_b   1.000
_cell.length_c   1.000
_cell.angle_alpha   90.00
_cell.angle_beta   90.00
_cell.angle_gamma   90.00
#
_symmetry.space_group_name_H-M   'P 1'
#
loop_
_entity.id
_entity.type
_entity.pdbx_description
1 polymer ?
#
loop_
_entity_poly.entity_id
_entity_poly.type
_entity_poly.pdbx_seq_one_letter_code
_entity_poly.pdbx_strand_id
1 'polypeptide(L)'
;VDTYKSSVAREAVEAGARIINDISGGYFDPKILEVAREYGTGLILNHIRGNPKTMQANPYYEDAVKEVKGELLERVERAKKAGIEEDRICIDPGIGFGKRLEDNLKLIKYADEFVSTGYVVMYGVSRKSFIRMALGYDGARGETLRYLRRTRLLIPERGAYPEGARC
;
A
#
# COMPACT_ATOMS: atom_id res chain seq x y z
N VAL A 1 3.34 5.22 -12.05
CA VAL A 1 3.62 3.86 -12.56
C VAL A 1 3.57 2.86 -11.42
N ASP A 2 2.99 1.69 -11.67
CA ASP A 2 2.92 0.56 -10.74
C ASP A 2 3.96 -0.50 -11.17
N THR A 3 5.07 -0.56 -10.46
CA THR A 3 6.18 -1.46 -10.77
C THR A 3 7.15 -1.58 -9.59
N TYR A 4 7.78 -2.74 -9.45
CA TYR A 4 8.92 -2.96 -8.56
C TYR A 4 10.27 -3.02 -9.31
N LYS A 5 10.26 -2.88 -10.65
CA LYS A 5 11.46 -2.94 -11.48
C LYS A 5 12.00 -1.54 -11.74
N SER A 6 13.24 -1.28 -11.38
CA SER A 6 13.89 0.02 -11.56
C SER A 6 13.98 0.46 -13.02
N SER A 7 14.23 -0.49 -13.95
CA SER A 7 14.26 -0.20 -15.38
C SER A 7 12.92 0.32 -15.90
N VAL A 8 11.81 -0.34 -15.53
CA VAL A 8 10.46 0.08 -15.91
C VAL A 8 10.09 1.41 -15.26
N ALA A 9 10.48 1.60 -13.98
CA ALA A 9 10.26 2.86 -13.29
C ALA A 9 10.97 4.02 -14.02
N ARG A 10 12.23 3.84 -14.43
CA ARG A 10 13.01 4.84 -15.18
C ARG A 10 12.33 5.24 -16.48
N GLU A 11 12.01 4.27 -17.34
CA GLU A 11 11.32 4.53 -18.60
C GLU A 11 9.98 5.24 -18.41
N ALA A 12 9.21 4.85 -17.41
CA ALA A 12 7.93 5.49 -17.11
C ALA A 12 8.09 6.93 -16.62
N VAL A 13 9.10 7.21 -15.79
CA VAL A 13 9.38 8.56 -15.29
C VAL A 13 9.89 9.46 -16.42
N GLU A 14 10.74 8.95 -17.29
CA GLU A 14 11.20 9.66 -18.50
C GLU A 14 10.03 9.97 -19.46
N ALA A 15 9.01 9.09 -19.49
CA ALA A 15 7.76 9.31 -20.20
C ALA A 15 6.75 10.23 -19.47
N GLY A 16 7.11 10.77 -18.29
CA GLY A 16 6.29 11.75 -17.55
C GLY A 16 5.57 11.23 -16.32
N ALA A 17 5.80 9.98 -15.87
CA ALA A 17 5.25 9.52 -14.61
C ALA A 17 5.86 10.31 -13.44
N ARG A 18 5.01 10.71 -12.48
CA ARG A 18 5.41 11.54 -11.32
C ARG A 18 5.49 10.74 -10.02
N ILE A 19 4.88 9.57 -9.99
CA ILE A 19 4.81 8.72 -8.80
C ILE A 19 5.16 7.29 -9.19
N ILE A 20 6.01 6.64 -8.39
CA ILE A 20 6.33 5.23 -8.48
C ILE A 20 5.57 4.51 -7.35
N ASN A 21 4.72 3.54 -7.69
CA ASN A 21 4.07 2.65 -6.73
C ASN A 21 4.80 1.31 -6.75
N ASP A 22 5.58 1.04 -5.72
CA ASP A 22 6.32 -0.20 -5.58
C ASP A 22 5.68 -1.13 -4.54
N ILE A 23 5.07 -2.21 -5.03
CA ILE A 23 4.42 -3.23 -4.19
C ILE A 23 5.37 -3.91 -3.20
N SER A 24 6.67 -3.85 -3.43
CA SER A 24 7.68 -4.45 -2.57
C SER A 24 8.31 -3.46 -1.58
N GLY A 25 8.07 -2.15 -1.75
CA GLY A 25 8.69 -1.12 -0.94
C GLY A 25 10.23 -1.13 -1.04
N GLY A 26 10.78 -1.33 -2.22
CA GLY A 26 12.23 -1.34 -2.48
C GLY A 26 12.93 -2.67 -2.17
N TYR A 27 12.19 -3.76 -1.91
CA TYR A 27 12.81 -5.06 -1.57
C TYR A 27 13.18 -5.89 -2.78
N PHE A 28 12.35 -5.90 -3.84
CA PHE A 28 12.60 -6.78 -5.00
C PHE A 28 13.67 -6.23 -5.94
N ASP A 29 13.73 -4.90 -6.08
CA ASP A 29 14.77 -4.20 -6.83
C ASP A 29 15.15 -2.91 -6.10
N PRO A 30 16.19 -2.93 -5.23
CA PRO A 30 16.59 -1.75 -4.45
C PRO A 30 16.99 -0.53 -5.31
N LYS A 31 17.37 -0.73 -6.59
CA LYS A 31 17.69 0.37 -7.50
C LYS A 31 16.52 1.28 -7.80
N ILE A 32 15.29 0.84 -7.50
CA ILE A 32 14.09 1.69 -7.66
C ILE A 32 14.14 2.93 -6.77
N LEU A 33 14.80 2.83 -5.59
CA LEU A 33 15.02 3.96 -4.69
C LEU A 33 15.97 5.00 -5.32
N GLU A 34 16.99 4.52 -6.05
CA GLU A 34 17.90 5.42 -6.77
C GLU A 34 17.15 6.17 -7.87
N VAL A 35 16.27 5.49 -8.62
CA VAL A 35 15.42 6.12 -9.65
C VAL A 35 14.51 7.17 -9.02
N ALA A 36 13.82 6.83 -7.93
CA ALA A 36 12.93 7.77 -7.26
C ALA A 36 13.67 9.03 -6.79
N ARG A 37 14.87 8.87 -6.22
CA ARG A 37 15.73 9.99 -5.81
C ARG A 37 16.21 10.82 -7.01
N GLU A 38 16.74 10.17 -8.04
CA GLU A 38 17.33 10.83 -9.22
C GLU A 38 16.33 11.75 -9.94
N TYR A 39 15.09 11.27 -10.07
CA TYR A 39 14.04 12.03 -10.76
C TYR A 39 13.14 12.83 -9.79
N GLY A 40 13.37 12.76 -8.48
CA GLY A 40 12.57 13.46 -7.49
C GLY A 40 11.08 13.09 -7.53
N THR A 41 10.77 11.81 -7.79
CA THR A 41 9.37 11.35 -7.86
C THR A 41 8.78 11.07 -6.49
N GLY A 42 7.44 11.11 -6.38
CA GLY A 42 6.77 10.49 -5.25
C GLY A 42 6.99 8.97 -5.25
N LEU A 43 7.12 8.39 -4.07
CA LEU A 43 7.31 6.95 -3.90
C LEU A 43 6.27 6.38 -2.93
N ILE A 44 5.48 5.40 -3.41
CA ILE A 44 4.57 4.66 -2.57
C ILE A 44 5.24 3.34 -2.19
N LEU A 45 5.47 3.17 -0.90
CA LEU A 45 6.06 1.98 -0.30
C LEU A 45 4.95 1.05 0.17
N ASN A 46 4.63 0.03 -0.63
CA ASN A 46 3.60 -0.93 -0.29
C ASN A 46 4.18 -2.06 0.56
N HIS A 47 3.38 -2.57 1.49
CA HIS A 47 3.72 -3.73 2.29
C HIS A 47 3.27 -5.04 1.64
N ILE A 48 4.22 -5.92 1.40
CA ILE A 48 4.01 -7.32 1.04
C ILE A 48 4.88 -8.20 1.93
N ARG A 49 4.36 -9.37 2.35
CA ARG A 49 5.16 -10.43 2.96
C ARG A 49 5.20 -11.61 1.99
N GLY A 50 6.42 -12.08 1.66
CA GLY A 50 6.65 -13.01 0.57
C GLY A 50 6.71 -12.32 -0.80
N ASN A 51 6.30 -13.00 -1.85
CA ASN A 51 6.22 -12.48 -3.21
C ASN A 51 4.83 -12.73 -3.83
N PRO A 52 4.46 -12.08 -4.93
CA PRO A 52 3.12 -12.20 -5.51
C PRO A 52 2.66 -13.64 -5.81
N LYS A 53 3.58 -14.57 -6.04
CA LYS A 53 3.26 -15.97 -6.33
C LYS A 53 3.02 -16.80 -5.06
N THR A 54 3.69 -16.46 -3.96
CA THR A 54 3.71 -17.26 -2.73
C THR A 54 3.04 -16.58 -1.53
N MET A 55 2.76 -15.29 -1.61
CA MET A 55 2.26 -14.48 -0.50
C MET A 55 0.97 -14.98 0.14
N GLN A 56 0.15 -15.74 -0.58
CA GLN A 56 -1.13 -16.28 -0.07
C GLN A 56 -1.02 -17.73 0.40
N ALA A 57 0.14 -18.38 0.29
CA ALA A 57 0.27 -19.80 0.61
C ALA A 57 0.09 -20.08 2.11
N ASN A 58 0.58 -19.23 2.98
CA ASN A 58 0.38 -19.33 4.44
C ASN A 58 0.74 -18.02 5.15
N PRO A 59 0.02 -16.91 4.91
CA PRO A 59 0.34 -15.65 5.58
C PRO A 59 0.00 -15.76 7.07
N TYR A 60 0.94 -15.33 7.91
CA TYR A 60 0.74 -15.34 9.37
C TYR A 60 1.30 -14.06 9.99
N TYR A 61 0.53 -13.47 10.89
CA TYR A 61 0.89 -12.35 11.76
C TYR A 61 0.41 -12.67 13.17
N GLU A 62 1.20 -12.37 14.16
CA GLU A 62 0.79 -12.36 15.55
C GLU A 62 -0.01 -11.08 15.82
N ASP A 63 0.55 -9.94 15.45
CA ASP A 63 -0.09 -8.62 15.44
C ASP A 63 0.12 -7.93 14.09
N ALA A 64 -0.86 -8.10 13.19
CA ALA A 64 -0.76 -7.56 11.83
C ALA A 64 -0.57 -6.05 11.79
N VAL A 65 -1.18 -5.28 12.70
CA VAL A 65 -1.07 -3.82 12.71
C VAL A 65 0.33 -3.39 13.11
N LYS A 66 0.83 -3.94 14.21
CA LYS A 66 2.17 -3.62 14.74
C LYS A 66 3.28 -4.05 13.79
N GLU A 67 3.18 -5.29 13.27
CA GLU A 67 4.20 -5.85 12.37
C GLU A 67 4.24 -5.11 11.04
N VAL A 68 3.08 -4.89 10.40
CA VAL A 68 3.02 -4.16 9.13
C VAL A 68 3.49 -2.72 9.27
N LYS A 69 3.10 -2.04 10.35
CA LYS A 69 3.56 -0.68 10.66
C LYS A 69 5.07 -0.64 10.84
N GLY A 70 5.63 -1.58 11.61
CA GLY A 70 7.07 -1.68 11.83
C GLY A 70 7.84 -1.90 10.53
N GLU A 71 7.43 -2.89 9.72
CA GLU A 71 8.06 -3.20 8.44
C GLU A 71 7.94 -2.04 7.43
N LEU A 72 6.85 -1.28 7.43
CA LEU A 72 6.71 -0.08 6.60
C LEU A 72 7.68 1.03 7.04
N LEU A 73 7.82 1.27 8.35
CA LEU A 73 8.76 2.27 8.85
C LEU A 73 10.21 1.89 8.54
N GLU A 74 10.56 0.61 8.57
CA GLU A 74 11.88 0.14 8.09
C GLU A 74 12.11 0.46 6.60
N ARG A 75 11.06 0.30 5.76
CA ARG A 75 11.13 0.66 4.33
C ARG A 75 11.29 2.16 4.15
N VAL A 76 10.58 2.95 4.94
CA VAL A 76 10.72 4.42 4.97
C VAL A 76 12.15 4.82 5.31
N GLU A 77 12.73 4.25 6.37
CA GLU A 77 14.10 4.56 6.76
C GLU A 77 15.12 4.18 5.67
N ARG A 78 14.89 3.09 4.94
CA ARG A 78 15.72 2.73 3.79
C ARG A 78 15.58 3.75 2.66
N ALA A 79 14.37 4.21 2.35
CA ALA A 79 14.13 5.23 1.34
C ALA A 79 14.80 6.56 1.72
N LYS A 80 14.69 6.99 2.97
CA LYS A 80 15.36 8.19 3.49
C LYS A 80 16.89 8.07 3.41
N LYS A 81 17.45 6.92 3.79
CA LYS A 81 18.89 6.65 3.64
C LYS A 81 19.36 6.66 2.19
N ALA A 82 18.49 6.29 1.24
CA ALA A 82 18.76 6.41 -0.19
C ALA A 82 18.68 7.86 -0.70
N GLY A 83 18.27 8.82 0.13
CA GLY A 83 18.19 10.24 -0.17
C GLY A 83 16.84 10.71 -0.73
N ILE A 84 15.76 9.94 -0.48
CA ILE A 84 14.40 10.36 -0.83
C ILE A 84 13.87 11.27 0.28
N GLU A 85 13.34 12.43 -0.11
CA GLU A 85 12.74 13.39 0.81
C GLU A 85 11.47 12.83 1.46
N GLU A 86 11.27 13.14 2.73
CA GLU A 86 10.21 12.54 3.55
C GLU A 86 8.80 12.89 3.05
N ASP A 87 8.61 14.08 2.53
CA ASP A 87 7.35 14.58 1.95
C ASP A 87 6.99 13.91 0.60
N ARG A 88 7.92 13.16 0.02
CA ARG A 88 7.73 12.38 -1.20
C ARG A 88 7.38 10.91 -0.93
N ILE A 89 7.31 10.51 0.34
CA ILE A 89 7.05 9.13 0.73
C ILE A 89 5.59 8.97 1.12
N CYS A 90 4.93 7.97 0.52
CA CYS A 90 3.62 7.47 0.90
C CYS A 90 3.75 6.01 1.33
N ILE A 91 3.04 5.59 2.35
CA ILE A 91 3.01 4.20 2.81
C ILE A 91 1.67 3.55 2.46
N ASP A 92 1.69 2.27 2.05
CA ASP A 92 0.48 1.46 1.84
C ASP A 92 0.59 0.16 2.67
N PRO A 93 -0.32 -0.08 3.63
CA PRO A 93 -0.34 -1.33 4.40
C PRO A 93 -0.53 -2.60 3.58
N GLY A 94 -0.80 -2.49 2.29
CA GLY A 94 -0.84 -3.61 1.36
C GLY A 94 -1.99 -4.57 1.62
N ILE A 95 -3.21 -4.04 1.66
CA ILE A 95 -4.42 -4.87 1.79
C ILE A 95 -4.45 -5.93 0.69
N GLY A 96 -4.59 -7.22 1.07
CA GLY A 96 -4.62 -8.35 0.15
C GLY A 96 -3.25 -8.86 -0.29
N PHE A 97 -2.14 -8.27 0.16
CA PHE A 97 -0.79 -8.71 -0.16
C PHE A 97 -0.20 -9.54 1.00
N GLY A 98 -0.32 -10.87 0.92
CA GLY A 98 0.19 -11.77 1.94
C GLY A 98 -0.46 -11.59 3.31
N LYS A 99 -1.80 -11.55 3.35
CA LYS A 99 -2.59 -11.29 4.55
C LYS A 99 -3.87 -12.13 4.56
N ARG A 100 -4.23 -12.65 5.73
CA ARG A 100 -5.51 -13.33 5.96
C ARG A 100 -6.65 -12.30 5.96
N LEU A 101 -7.89 -12.76 5.89
CA LEU A 101 -9.07 -11.90 5.96
C LEU A 101 -9.04 -11.03 7.23
N GLU A 102 -8.82 -11.65 8.36
CA GLU A 102 -8.77 -10.97 9.66
C GLU A 102 -7.68 -9.92 9.76
N ASP A 103 -6.49 -10.17 9.16
CA ASP A 103 -5.39 -9.22 9.11
C ASP A 103 -5.78 -7.98 8.28
N ASN A 104 -6.38 -8.20 7.11
CA ASN A 104 -6.87 -7.11 6.26
C ASN A 104 -7.92 -6.25 6.98
N LEU A 105 -8.86 -6.88 7.69
CA LEU A 105 -9.89 -6.15 8.44
C LEU A 105 -9.29 -5.37 9.62
N LYS A 106 -8.29 -5.92 10.33
CA LYS A 106 -7.56 -5.20 11.38
C LYS A 106 -6.83 -3.99 10.83
N LEU A 107 -6.11 -4.12 9.71
CA LEU A 107 -5.39 -3.01 9.08
C LEU A 107 -6.31 -1.87 8.65
N ILE A 108 -7.52 -2.18 8.19
CA ILE A 108 -8.54 -1.17 7.87
C ILE A 108 -9.12 -0.55 9.14
N LYS A 109 -9.45 -1.36 10.13
CA LYS A 109 -10.06 -0.91 11.40
C LYS A 109 -9.15 0.05 12.17
N TYR A 110 -7.84 -0.22 12.16
CA TYR A 110 -6.82 0.55 12.86
C TYR A 110 -5.99 1.40 11.89
N ALA A 111 -6.66 2.02 10.89
CA ALA A 111 -6.00 2.88 9.91
C ALA A 111 -5.34 4.11 10.55
N ASP A 112 -5.87 4.58 11.65
CA ASP A 112 -5.34 5.68 12.47
C ASP A 112 -3.91 5.39 12.99
N GLU A 113 -3.57 4.13 13.24
CA GLU A 113 -2.21 3.73 13.61
C GLU A 113 -1.17 4.01 12.51
N PHE A 114 -1.58 3.94 11.24
CA PHE A 114 -0.72 4.29 10.10
C PHE A 114 -0.69 5.80 9.88
N VAL A 115 -1.83 6.48 10.00
CA VAL A 115 -1.90 7.94 9.89
C VAL A 115 -1.06 8.62 10.98
N SER A 116 -1.03 8.06 12.19
CA SER A 116 -0.22 8.57 13.31
C SER A 116 1.29 8.55 13.06
N THR A 117 1.77 7.86 12.01
CA THR A 117 3.19 7.87 11.62
C THR A 117 3.64 9.19 11.00
N GLY A 118 2.70 10.06 10.59
CA GLY A 118 2.97 11.34 9.93
C GLY A 118 3.14 11.25 8.42
N TYR A 119 3.20 10.06 7.83
CA TYR A 119 3.29 9.86 6.38
C TYR A 119 1.90 9.88 5.73
N VAL A 120 1.85 10.22 4.44
CA VAL A 120 0.65 10.00 3.62
C VAL A 120 0.39 8.50 3.55
N VAL A 121 -0.88 8.11 3.77
CA VAL A 121 -1.26 6.69 3.78
C VAL A 121 -2.21 6.40 2.62
N MET A 122 -1.87 5.41 1.81
CA MET A 122 -2.72 4.89 0.73
C MET A 122 -3.31 3.54 1.12
N TYR A 123 -4.57 3.31 0.77
CA TYR A 123 -5.24 2.02 0.91
C TYR A 123 -5.81 1.54 -0.42
N GLY A 124 -5.14 0.59 -1.05
CA GLY A 124 -5.62 -0.06 -2.27
C GLY A 124 -6.63 -1.16 -1.96
N VAL A 125 -7.92 -0.83 -1.87
CA VAL A 125 -8.97 -1.80 -1.49
C VAL A 125 -9.85 -2.25 -2.66
N SER A 126 -9.80 -1.58 -3.81
CA SER A 126 -10.69 -1.81 -4.93
C SER A 126 -10.57 -3.22 -5.52
N ARG A 127 -11.70 -3.90 -5.67
CA ARG A 127 -11.83 -5.24 -6.31
C ARG A 127 -10.93 -6.33 -5.72
N LYS A 128 -10.53 -6.22 -4.45
CA LYS A 128 -9.73 -7.25 -3.78
C LYS A 128 -10.60 -8.35 -3.18
N SER A 129 -10.10 -9.60 -3.21
CA SER A 129 -10.82 -10.80 -2.81
C SER A 129 -11.31 -10.78 -1.36
N PHE A 130 -10.57 -10.11 -0.44
CA PHE A 130 -10.96 -10.03 0.96
C PHE A 130 -12.36 -9.43 1.17
N ILE A 131 -12.82 -8.55 0.26
CA ILE A 131 -14.16 -7.93 0.35
C ILE A 131 -15.23 -8.97 0.08
N ARG A 132 -15.05 -9.83 -0.93
CA ARG A 132 -15.98 -10.94 -1.17
C ARG A 132 -16.02 -11.89 0.02
N MET A 133 -14.87 -12.21 0.58
CA MET A 133 -14.75 -13.06 1.77
C MET A 133 -15.45 -12.42 2.97
N ALA A 134 -15.25 -11.13 3.23
CA ALA A 134 -15.89 -10.39 4.33
C ALA A 134 -17.42 -10.30 4.19
N LEU A 135 -17.93 -10.33 2.97
CA LEU A 135 -19.35 -10.25 2.66
C LEU A 135 -20.03 -11.61 2.51
N GLY A 136 -19.28 -12.72 2.64
CA GLY A 136 -19.79 -14.09 2.47
C GLY A 136 -20.27 -14.41 1.06
N TYR A 137 -19.69 -13.77 0.05
CA TYR A 137 -20.08 -13.99 -1.35
C TYR A 137 -19.12 -14.97 -2.06
N ASP A 138 -19.64 -16.13 -2.45
CA ASP A 138 -18.91 -17.14 -3.24
C ASP A 138 -19.17 -17.05 -4.76
N GLY A 139 -19.98 -16.12 -5.25
CA GLY A 139 -20.50 -16.09 -6.61
C GLY A 139 -19.95 -14.99 -7.51
N ALA A 140 -19.75 -15.39 -8.76
CA ALA A 140 -19.30 -14.53 -9.85
C ALA A 140 -20.44 -13.71 -10.46
N ARG A 141 -20.08 -12.53 -11.00
CA ARG A 141 -20.82 -11.70 -11.95
C ARG A 141 -22.16 -11.09 -11.48
N GLY A 142 -22.17 -9.78 -11.42
CA GLY A 142 -23.36 -8.93 -11.17
C GLY A 142 -23.22 -8.00 -9.96
N GLU A 143 -22.13 -8.05 -9.23
CA GLU A 143 -22.00 -7.47 -7.89
C GLU A 143 -21.25 -6.15 -7.81
N THR A 144 -20.74 -5.61 -8.93
CA THR A 144 -19.97 -4.37 -8.93
C THR A 144 -20.73 -3.19 -8.30
N LEU A 145 -22.05 -3.12 -8.52
CA LEU A 145 -22.88 -2.04 -7.95
C LEU A 145 -23.19 -2.25 -6.47
N ARG A 146 -23.40 -3.51 -6.02
CA ARG A 146 -23.56 -3.82 -4.59
C ARG A 146 -22.24 -3.63 -3.82
N TYR A 147 -21.13 -3.96 -4.45
CA TYR A 147 -19.79 -3.72 -3.99
C TYR A 147 -19.53 -2.24 -3.72
N LEU A 148 -19.80 -1.36 -4.69
CA LEU A 148 -19.59 0.09 -4.55
C LEU A 148 -20.45 0.72 -3.44
N ARG A 149 -21.67 0.21 -3.22
CA ARG A 149 -22.54 0.68 -2.13
C ARG A 149 -22.01 0.27 -0.74
N ARG A 150 -21.35 -0.89 -0.60
CA ARG A 150 -20.89 -1.42 0.69
C ARG A 150 -19.45 -1.03 1.02
N THR A 151 -18.59 -0.77 0.04
CA THR A 151 -17.25 -0.19 0.27
C THR A 151 -17.33 1.19 0.92
N ARG A 152 -18.41 1.92 0.70
CA ARG A 152 -18.67 3.22 1.36
C ARG A 152 -18.81 3.10 2.89
N LEU A 153 -19.14 1.91 3.40
CA LEU A 153 -19.26 1.62 4.84
C LEU A 153 -17.92 1.29 5.52
N LEU A 154 -16.86 1.04 4.72
CA LEU A 154 -15.52 0.70 5.22
C LEU A 154 -14.57 1.90 5.21
N ILE A 155 -14.96 3.03 4.63
CA ILE A 155 -14.21 4.28 4.64
C ILE A 155 -14.76 5.11 5.81
N PRO A 156 -13.96 5.45 6.82
CA PRO A 156 -14.38 6.38 7.88
C PRO A 156 -14.88 7.67 7.23
N GLU A 157 -16.00 8.21 7.72
CA GLU A 157 -16.48 9.51 7.27
C GLU A 157 -15.40 10.57 7.48
N ARG A 158 -15.28 11.48 6.50
CA ARG A 158 -14.30 12.56 6.48
C ARG A 158 -14.24 13.29 7.83
N GLY A 159 -13.11 13.22 8.49
CA GLY A 159 -12.84 13.93 9.75
C GLY A 159 -11.40 13.84 10.22
N ALA A 160 -10.56 13.01 9.62
CA ALA A 160 -9.23 12.69 10.12
C ALA A 160 -8.05 13.15 9.23
N TYR A 161 -8.26 14.06 8.28
CA TYR A 161 -7.13 14.64 7.55
C TYR A 161 -6.82 16.03 8.11
N PRO A 162 -5.58 16.31 8.55
CA PRO A 162 -5.20 17.66 8.90
C PRO A 162 -5.38 18.58 7.67
N GLU A 163 -5.93 19.78 7.93
CA GLU A 163 -6.04 20.81 6.90
C GLU A 163 -4.64 21.13 6.36
N GLY A 164 -4.41 20.78 5.10
CA GLY A 164 -3.12 21.03 4.41
C GLY A 164 -2.68 19.93 3.44
N ALA A 165 -3.17 18.71 3.56
CA ALA A 165 -2.88 17.66 2.58
C ALA A 165 -3.75 17.82 1.32
N ARG A 166 -3.35 18.70 0.41
CA ARG A 166 -3.88 18.73 -0.96
C ARG A 166 -2.95 17.92 -1.86
N CYS A 167 -3.49 16.84 -2.43
CA CYS A 167 -2.87 16.14 -3.57
C CYS A 167 -2.86 17.03 -4.81
#